data_1ff8da86eef757fa120094fdb3e4863c
#
_entry.id   1ff8da86eef757fa120094fdb3e4863c
#
_cell.length_a   1.000
_cell.length_b   1.000
_cell.length_c   1.000
_cell.angle_alpha   90.00
_cell.angle_beta   90.00
_cell.angle_gamma   90.00
#
_symmetry.space_group_name_H-M   'P 1'
#
loop_
_entity.id
_entity.type
_entity.pdbx_description
1 polymer ?
#
loop_
_entity_poly.entity_id
_entity_poly.type
_entity_poly.pdbx_seq_one_letter_code
_entity_poly.pdbx_strand_id
1 'polypeptide(L)'
;MKLIAHKGNVNGPDPSKENTPEQIEWCIDNGYDVEIDIRYNPETDKFYLGHDRPDSVVNWWWLAGRQANLWIHCKDLTTLHEFTAKTS
;
A
#
# COMPACT_ATOMS: atom_id res chain seq x y z
N MET A 1 1.91 19.70 -10.23
CA MET A 1 2.63 18.41 -10.28
C MET A 1 2.51 17.71 -8.94
N LYS A 2 2.12 16.45 -8.94
CA LYS A 2 2.06 15.67 -7.69
C LYS A 2 3.39 15.01 -7.41
N LEU A 3 3.76 14.96 -6.13
CA LEU A 3 4.92 14.22 -5.68
C LEU A 3 4.51 12.83 -5.24
N ILE A 4 5.36 11.84 -5.50
CA ILE A 4 5.12 10.45 -5.12
C ILE A 4 6.09 10.07 -4.01
N ALA A 5 5.55 9.67 -2.85
CA ALA A 5 6.35 9.19 -1.74
C ALA A 5 6.54 7.67 -1.86
N HIS A 6 7.77 7.23 -2.04
CA HIS A 6 8.10 5.81 -2.16
C HIS A 6 7.93 5.11 -0.82
N LYS A 7 6.98 4.17 -0.73
CA LYS A 7 6.62 3.46 0.51
C LYS A 7 6.21 4.39 1.65
N GLY A 8 5.85 5.64 1.33
CA GLY A 8 5.54 6.65 2.32
C GLY A 8 6.74 7.42 2.84
N ASN A 9 7.93 7.24 2.26
CA ASN A 9 9.13 7.95 2.68
C ASN A 9 9.19 9.34 2.06
N VAL A 10 9.13 10.38 2.87
CA VAL A 10 9.20 11.77 2.40
C VAL A 10 10.60 12.34 2.63
N ASN A 11 11.23 12.00 3.74
CA ASN A 11 12.53 12.54 4.14
C ASN A 11 13.67 11.52 4.00
N GLY A 12 13.52 10.56 3.08
CA GLY A 12 14.49 9.49 2.88
C GLY A 12 14.02 8.18 3.49
N PRO A 13 14.76 7.08 3.23
CA PRO A 13 14.35 5.76 3.72
C PRO A 13 14.23 5.70 5.24
N ASP A 14 13.09 5.21 5.70
CA ASP A 14 12.83 5.00 7.13
C ASP A 14 12.05 3.69 7.29
N PRO A 15 12.75 2.56 7.51
CA PRO A 15 12.09 1.26 7.59
C PRO A 15 11.00 1.18 8.66
N SER A 16 11.08 1.99 9.71
CA SER A 16 10.07 1.98 10.76
C SER A 16 8.74 2.59 10.32
N LYS A 17 8.76 3.39 9.26
CA LYS A 17 7.57 4.09 8.75
C LYS A 17 7.11 3.58 7.40
N GLU A 18 7.96 2.86 6.68
CA GLU A 18 7.62 2.35 5.36
C GLU A 18 6.40 1.44 5.39
N ASN A 19 5.50 1.62 4.43
CA ASN A 19 4.32 0.78 4.27
C ASN A 19 3.47 0.68 5.54
N THR A 20 3.34 1.77 6.29
CA THR A 20 2.42 1.82 7.43
C THR A 20 1.19 2.65 7.05
N PRO A 21 -0.01 2.25 7.48
CA PRO A 21 -1.22 3.01 7.17
C PRO A 21 -1.16 4.46 7.65
N GLU A 22 -0.61 4.69 8.82
CA GLU A 22 -0.50 6.04 9.40
C GLU A 22 0.37 6.95 8.56
N GLN A 23 1.52 6.45 8.10
CA GLN A 23 2.41 7.23 7.27
C GLN A 23 1.82 7.50 5.89
N ILE A 24 1.14 6.51 5.32
CA ILE A 24 0.50 6.66 4.03
C ILE A 24 -0.61 7.72 4.10
N GLU A 25 -1.43 7.68 5.14
CA GLU A 25 -2.48 8.68 5.33
C GLU A 25 -1.90 10.09 5.52
N TRP A 26 -0.82 10.18 6.28
CA TRP A 26 -0.12 11.46 6.45
C TRP A 26 0.35 12.03 5.11
N CYS A 27 0.94 11.20 4.27
CA CYS A 27 1.42 11.63 2.95
C CYS A 27 0.28 12.13 2.08
N ILE A 28 -0.82 11.39 2.02
CA ILE A 28 -1.99 11.77 1.23
C ILE A 28 -2.56 13.09 1.72
N ASP A 29 -2.68 13.27 3.03
CA ASP A 29 -3.19 14.49 3.63
C ASP A 29 -2.30 15.70 3.33
N ASN A 30 -1.03 15.46 3.07
CA ASN A 30 -0.06 16.51 2.75
C ASN A 30 0.21 16.66 1.25
N GLY A 31 -0.65 16.09 0.41
CA GLY A 31 -0.62 16.32 -1.03
C GLY A 31 0.27 15.38 -1.84
N TYR A 32 0.73 14.28 -1.24
CA TYR A 32 1.53 13.28 -1.96
C TYR A 32 0.65 12.14 -2.46
N ASP A 33 1.01 11.61 -3.63
CA ASP A 33 0.62 10.25 -3.98
C ASP A 33 1.65 9.32 -3.33
N VAL A 34 1.29 8.07 -3.10
CA VAL A 34 2.15 7.14 -2.37
C VAL A 34 2.32 5.85 -3.13
N GLU A 35 3.57 5.40 -3.30
CA GLU A 35 3.84 4.05 -3.78
C GLU A 35 3.86 3.11 -2.59
N ILE A 36 3.09 2.03 -2.67
CA ILE A 36 3.01 1.02 -1.61
C ILE A 36 3.24 -0.37 -2.16
N ASP A 37 3.75 -1.25 -1.29
CA ASP A 37 3.88 -2.66 -1.58
C ASP A 37 2.78 -3.41 -0.85
N ILE A 38 2.05 -4.27 -1.55
CA ILE A 38 1.02 -5.09 -0.92
C ILE A 38 1.24 -6.59 -1.19
N ARG A 39 0.77 -7.40 -0.25
CA ARG A 39 0.70 -8.84 -0.36
C ARG A 39 -0.68 -9.31 0.06
N TYR A 40 -1.13 -10.40 -0.54
CA TYR A 40 -2.39 -11.03 -0.18
C TYR A 40 -2.11 -12.41 0.40
N ASN A 41 -2.75 -12.72 1.52
CA ASN A 41 -2.65 -14.04 2.14
C ASN A 41 -3.99 -14.76 1.94
N PRO A 42 -4.04 -15.81 1.08
CA PRO A 42 -5.29 -16.52 0.83
C PRO A 42 -5.82 -17.29 2.04
N GLU A 43 -4.96 -17.65 2.98
CA GLU A 43 -5.38 -18.36 4.20
C GLU A 43 -6.21 -17.47 5.11
N THR A 44 -5.88 -16.17 5.18
CA THR A 44 -6.58 -15.21 6.02
C THR A 44 -7.53 -14.32 5.24
N ASP A 45 -7.48 -14.35 3.91
CA ASP A 45 -8.22 -13.48 3.00
C ASP A 45 -7.99 -12.00 3.33
N LYS A 46 -6.73 -11.63 3.56
CA LYS A 46 -6.36 -10.26 3.92
C LYS A 46 -5.20 -9.75 3.09
N PHE A 47 -5.22 -8.43 2.84
CA PHE A 47 -4.09 -7.73 2.25
C PHE A 47 -3.19 -7.21 3.35
N TYR A 48 -1.89 -7.15 3.05
CA TYR A 48 -0.87 -6.66 3.97
C TYR A 48 0.00 -5.64 3.26
N LEU A 49 0.42 -4.62 3.98
CA LEU A 49 1.47 -3.73 3.53
C LEU A 49 2.81 -4.33 3.95
N GLY A 50 3.82 -4.23 3.09
CA GLY A 50 5.15 -4.69 3.42
C GLY A 50 5.91 -5.20 2.22
N HIS A 51 7.24 -5.08 2.26
CA HIS A 51 8.11 -5.46 1.16
C HIS A 51 8.51 -6.94 1.23
N ASP A 52 9.09 -7.36 2.34
CA ASP A 52 9.62 -8.71 2.50
C ASP A 52 8.73 -9.61 3.33
N ARG A 53 7.89 -9.02 4.15
CA ARG A 53 6.98 -9.74 5.03
C ARG A 53 5.74 -8.89 5.26
N PRO A 54 4.61 -9.51 5.63
CA PRO A 54 3.40 -8.74 5.94
C PRO A 54 3.57 -8.00 7.27
N ASP A 55 3.68 -6.68 7.19
CA ASP A 55 3.88 -5.84 8.37
C ASP A 55 2.59 -5.28 8.93
N SER A 56 1.65 -4.91 8.06
CA SER A 56 0.41 -4.27 8.49
C SER A 56 -0.76 -4.81 7.68
N VAL A 57 -1.80 -5.25 8.36
CA VAL A 57 -3.03 -5.69 7.70
C VAL A 57 -3.84 -4.46 7.29
N VAL A 58 -4.31 -4.45 6.05
CA VAL A 58 -5.23 -3.42 5.57
C VAL A 58 -6.43 -4.11 4.93
N ASN A 59 -7.62 -3.54 5.11
CA ASN A 59 -8.78 -4.11 4.46
C ASN A 59 -8.95 -3.52 3.06
N TRP A 60 -9.74 -4.22 2.25
CA TRP A 60 -9.99 -3.79 0.88
C TRP A 60 -10.56 -2.37 0.78
N TRP A 61 -11.44 -2.01 1.71
CA TRP A 61 -12.10 -0.70 1.66
C TRP A 61 -11.11 0.44 1.91
N TRP A 62 -10.11 0.21 2.74
CA TRP A 62 -9.05 1.19 2.96
C TRP A 62 -8.26 1.44 1.66
N LEU A 63 -7.92 0.37 0.95
CA LEU A 63 -7.23 0.47 -0.34
C LEU A 63 -8.12 1.15 -1.39
N ALA A 64 -9.36 0.69 -1.51
CA ALA A 64 -10.29 1.20 -2.51
C ALA A 64 -10.59 2.68 -2.32
N GLY A 65 -10.73 3.13 -1.08
CA GLY A 65 -11.02 4.52 -0.78
C GLY A 65 -9.88 5.47 -1.10
N ARG A 66 -8.67 4.95 -1.31
CA ARG A 66 -7.47 5.75 -1.56
C ARG A 66 -6.83 5.50 -2.93
N GLN A 67 -7.51 4.77 -3.80
CA GLN A 67 -6.98 4.38 -5.11
C GLN A 67 -6.42 5.55 -5.93
N ALA A 68 -7.06 6.69 -5.88
CA ALA A 68 -6.64 7.85 -6.65
C ALA A 68 -5.26 8.37 -6.26
N ASN A 69 -4.80 8.03 -5.05
CA ASN A 69 -3.55 8.52 -4.49
C ASN A 69 -2.50 7.43 -4.31
N LEU A 70 -2.83 6.18 -4.65
CA LEU A 70 -1.93 5.05 -4.42
C LEU A 70 -1.37 4.50 -5.73
N TRP A 71 -0.07 4.24 -5.73
CA TRP A 71 0.62 3.48 -6.76
C TRP A 71 0.93 2.12 -6.16
N ILE A 72 0.13 1.13 -6.51
CA ILE A 72 0.13 -0.17 -5.83
C ILE A 72 1.02 -1.16 -6.54
N HIS A 73 2.01 -1.67 -5.82
CA HIS A 73 2.91 -2.71 -6.29
C HIS A 73 2.53 -4.03 -5.63
N CYS A 74 1.96 -4.94 -6.41
CA CYS A 74 1.63 -6.28 -5.94
C CYS A 74 2.91 -7.12 -5.94
N LYS A 75 3.26 -7.68 -4.78
CA LYS A 75 4.55 -8.35 -4.61
C LYS A 75 4.64 -9.74 -5.25
N ASP A 76 3.51 -10.36 -5.57
CA ASP A 76 3.49 -11.68 -6.20
C ASP A 76 2.24 -11.84 -7.07
N LEU A 77 2.20 -12.93 -7.83
CA LEU A 77 1.10 -13.20 -8.76
C LEU A 77 -0.22 -13.44 -8.03
N THR A 78 -0.18 -14.08 -6.87
CA THR A 78 -1.38 -14.33 -6.07
C THR A 78 -2.02 -13.00 -5.65
N THR A 79 -1.20 -12.04 -5.21
CA THR A 79 -1.66 -10.71 -4.83
C THR A 79 -2.26 -9.98 -6.03
N LEU A 80 -1.56 -10.01 -7.16
CA LEU A 80 -2.02 -9.35 -8.37
C LEU A 80 -3.36 -9.92 -8.84
N HIS A 81 -3.50 -11.24 -8.81
CA HIS A 81 -4.73 -11.91 -9.21
C HIS A 81 -5.91 -11.48 -8.33
N GLU A 82 -5.71 -11.53 -7.02
CA GLU A 82 -6.78 -11.18 -6.08
C GLU A 82 -7.14 -9.70 -6.13
N PHE A 83 -6.14 -8.83 -6.24
CA PHE A 83 -6.38 -7.40 -6.38
C PHE A 83 -7.17 -7.08 -7.65
N THR A 84 -6.79 -7.70 -8.77
CA THR A 84 -7.46 -7.51 -10.05
C THR A 84 -8.91 -8.01 -10.01
N ALA A 85 -9.13 -9.16 -9.36
CA ALA A 85 -10.47 -9.72 -9.21
C ALA A 85 -11.39 -8.77 -8.43
N LYS A 86 -10.88 -8.12 -7.39
CA LYS A 86 -11.67 -7.21 -6.56
C LYS A 86 -11.95 -5.87 -7.25
N THR A 87 -11.12 -5.48 -8.22
CA THR A 87 -11.31 -4.22 -8.95
C THR A 87 -12.15 -4.39 -10.22
N SER A 88 -12.52 -5.60 -10.54
CA SER A 88 -13.32 -5.90 -11.74
C SER A 88 -14.79 -5.59 -11.53
#